data_5a0917f9d119b44246e9bfdfbd490a51
#
_entry.id   5a0917f9d119b44246e9bfdfbd490a51
#
_cell.length_a   1.000
_cell.length_b   1.000
_cell.length_c   1.000
_cell.angle_alpha   90.00
_cell.angle_beta   90.00
_cell.angle_gamma   90.00
#
_symmetry.space_group_name_H-M   'P 1'
#
loop_
_entity.id
_entity.type
_entity.pdbx_description
1 polymer ?
#
loop_
_entity_poly.entity_id
_entity_poly.type
_entity_poly.pdbx_seq_one_letter_code
_entity_poly.pdbx_strand_id
1 'polypeptide(L)'
;MRSLMAALTVAALALLLAACGTTKTPRPAPTASPTATASPTPSATASPTATPTATPAATLARCTTSDLTAALANAQGAAGSVFYSLEFKNVSASSCTLFGNPGVSMVAGSSGTQVGASATFVNQASATTVTLAPGAQASAVLQIVEAENFPESACGIETVAGLRVYPPGNTAALFIPDPNLQGCRDSSAKLLQVGPVQS
;
A
#
# COMPACT_ATOMS: atom_id res chain seq x y z
N MET A 1 -43.72 0.90 31.79
CA MET A 1 -44.57 -0.30 31.72
C MET A 1 -44.39 -0.95 30.37
N ARG A 2 -44.21 -2.29 30.38
CA ARG A 2 -44.06 -3.26 29.29
C ARG A 2 -42.68 -3.47 28.69
N SER A 3 -42.01 -4.41 29.38
CA SER A 3 -41.00 -5.30 28.89
C SER A 3 -41.51 -6.14 27.71
N LEU A 4 -40.68 -6.42 26.73
CA LEU A 4 -40.76 -7.65 25.92
C LEU A 4 -39.35 -8.20 25.71
N MET A 5 -39.11 -9.32 26.33
CA MET A 5 -38.01 -10.27 26.07
C MET A 5 -38.32 -11.05 24.78
N ALA A 6 -37.29 -11.30 23.99
CA ALA A 6 -37.26 -12.44 23.06
C ALA A 6 -35.78 -12.76 22.78
N ALA A 7 -35.24 -13.74 23.43
CA ALA A 7 -35.08 -15.14 23.07
C ALA A 7 -33.88 -15.41 22.13
N LEU A 8 -32.85 -16.01 22.76
CA LEU A 8 -31.66 -16.68 22.14
C LEU A 8 -32.10 -17.78 21.15
N THR A 9 -31.40 -17.89 20.04
CA THR A 9 -31.22 -19.15 19.31
C THR A 9 -29.75 -19.38 19.03
N VAL A 10 -29.22 -20.32 19.78
CA VAL A 10 -27.91 -20.98 19.55
C VAL A 10 -28.11 -22.01 18.45
N ALA A 11 -27.39 -21.89 17.34
CA ALA A 11 -27.27 -22.96 16.36
C ALA A 11 -25.81 -23.45 16.34
N ALA A 12 -25.59 -24.60 16.95
CA ALA A 12 -24.36 -25.37 16.84
C ALA A 12 -24.34 -26.07 15.47
N LEU A 13 -23.25 -25.95 14.71
CA LEU A 13 -23.02 -26.75 13.51
C LEU A 13 -21.71 -27.51 13.63
N ALA A 14 -21.84 -28.83 13.49
CA ALA A 14 -20.88 -29.86 13.77
C ALA A 14 -19.73 -29.94 12.76
N LEU A 15 -18.58 -30.38 13.27
CA LEU A 15 -17.38 -30.82 12.53
C LEU A 15 -17.69 -31.98 11.59
N LEU A 16 -17.15 -31.95 10.38
CA LEU A 16 -16.87 -33.10 9.54
C LEU A 16 -15.38 -33.13 9.22
N LEU A 17 -14.69 -34.04 9.90
CA LEU A 17 -13.35 -34.50 9.54
C LEU A 17 -13.50 -35.46 8.33
N ALA A 18 -12.79 -35.20 7.26
CA ALA A 18 -12.55 -36.15 6.19
C ALA A 18 -11.06 -36.50 6.14
N ALA A 19 -10.77 -37.78 6.33
CA ALA A 19 -9.46 -38.34 6.48
C ALA A 19 -8.72 -38.56 5.16
N CYS A 20 -7.38 -38.51 5.28
CA CYS A 20 -6.35 -38.79 4.30
C CYS A 20 -6.47 -40.10 3.57
N GLY A 21 -6.15 -40.09 2.27
CA GLY A 21 -5.76 -41.27 1.48
C GLY A 21 -4.39 -41.00 0.84
N THR A 22 -3.34 -41.55 1.42
CA THR A 22 -2.01 -41.63 0.81
C THR A 22 -1.92 -42.89 -0.08
N THR A 23 -1.92 -42.70 -1.39
CA THR A 23 -1.57 -43.77 -2.35
C THR A 23 -0.11 -43.65 -2.74
N LYS A 24 0.67 -44.64 -2.29
CA LYS A 24 2.08 -44.85 -2.58
C LYS A 24 2.20 -45.63 -3.88
N THR A 25 2.69 -44.98 -4.93
CA THR A 25 2.99 -45.64 -6.22
C THR A 25 4.37 -46.31 -6.18
N PRO A 26 4.53 -47.57 -6.61
CA PRO A 26 5.82 -48.23 -6.62
C PRO A 26 6.70 -47.78 -7.79
N ARG A 27 7.97 -47.55 -7.49
CA ARG A 27 9.04 -47.18 -8.42
C ARG A 27 9.51 -48.45 -9.16
N PRO A 28 9.61 -48.45 -10.51
CA PRO A 28 10.25 -49.56 -11.24
C PRO A 28 11.77 -49.50 -11.12
N ALA A 29 12.40 -50.66 -11.01
CA ALA A 29 13.84 -50.90 -10.92
C ALA A 29 14.57 -50.57 -12.23
N PRO A 30 15.84 -50.16 -12.20
CA PRO A 30 16.61 -49.90 -13.40
C PRO A 30 17.16 -51.22 -14.00
N THR A 31 16.86 -51.41 -15.27
CA THR A 31 17.45 -52.48 -16.13
C THR A 31 18.86 -52.02 -16.56
N ALA A 32 19.83 -52.89 -16.31
CA ALA A 32 21.22 -52.68 -16.74
C ALA A 32 21.33 -52.75 -18.26
N SER A 33 22.03 -51.78 -18.85
CA SER A 33 22.36 -51.74 -20.27
C SER A 33 23.85 -51.97 -20.50
N PRO A 34 24.26 -52.57 -21.62
CA PRO A 34 25.61 -53.08 -21.81
C PRO A 34 26.61 -52.00 -22.11
N THR A 35 27.82 -52.24 -21.66
CA THR A 35 29.05 -51.51 -21.86
C THR A 35 29.37 -51.31 -23.34
N ALA A 36 29.41 -50.06 -23.81
CA ALA A 36 29.99 -49.68 -25.10
C ALA A 36 31.41 -49.16 -24.89
N THR A 37 32.37 -49.78 -25.53
CA THR A 37 33.78 -49.39 -25.58
C THR A 37 33.95 -48.02 -26.27
N ALA A 38 34.49 -47.06 -25.57
CA ALA A 38 34.74 -45.71 -26.09
C ALA A 38 36.12 -45.67 -26.81
N SER A 39 36.06 -45.22 -28.04
CA SER A 39 37.22 -44.80 -28.83
C SER A 39 37.71 -43.42 -28.38
N PRO A 40 39.03 -43.10 -28.31
CA PRO A 40 39.49 -41.80 -27.87
C PRO A 40 39.28 -40.74 -28.97
N THR A 41 38.41 -39.79 -28.69
CA THR A 41 38.21 -38.57 -29.50
C THR A 41 39.24 -37.52 -29.09
N PRO A 42 39.84 -36.75 -30.07
CA PRO A 42 40.84 -35.74 -29.75
C PRO A 42 40.28 -34.61 -28.91
N SER A 43 41.03 -34.24 -27.88
CA SER A 43 40.77 -33.16 -26.95
C SER A 43 40.69 -31.81 -27.69
N ALA A 44 39.50 -31.24 -27.81
CA ALA A 44 39.32 -29.87 -28.27
C ALA A 44 39.74 -28.91 -27.14
N THR A 45 40.73 -28.10 -27.41
CA THR A 45 41.20 -27.00 -26.54
C THR A 45 40.02 -26.05 -26.29
N ALA A 46 39.52 -26.00 -25.07
CA ALA A 46 38.46 -25.08 -24.67
C ALA A 46 38.98 -23.62 -24.72
N SER A 47 38.41 -22.86 -25.63
CA SER A 47 38.57 -21.41 -25.64
C SER A 47 38.03 -20.81 -24.34
N PRO A 48 38.68 -19.84 -23.68
CA PRO A 48 38.19 -19.27 -22.46
C PRO A 48 36.83 -18.56 -22.73
N THR A 49 35.76 -19.13 -22.17
CA THR A 49 34.46 -18.49 -22.17
C THR A 49 34.56 -17.21 -21.35
N ALA A 50 34.38 -16.05 -22.00
CA ALA A 50 34.33 -14.76 -21.31
C ALA A 50 33.18 -14.80 -20.28
N THR A 51 33.55 -14.66 -19.02
CA THR A 51 32.59 -14.49 -17.92
C THR A 51 31.77 -13.23 -18.18
N PRO A 52 30.44 -13.29 -18.25
CA PRO A 52 29.63 -12.08 -18.41
C PRO A 52 29.87 -11.15 -17.22
N THR A 53 30.45 -10.00 -17.46
CA THR A 53 30.55 -8.92 -16.47
C THR A 53 29.13 -8.52 -16.12
N ALA A 54 28.70 -8.77 -14.88
CA ALA A 54 27.40 -8.34 -14.40
C ALA A 54 27.32 -6.82 -14.49
N THR A 55 26.45 -6.31 -15.37
CA THR A 55 26.12 -4.89 -15.43
C THR A 55 25.49 -4.51 -14.09
N PRO A 56 25.95 -3.45 -13.39
CA PRO A 56 25.32 -3.01 -12.15
C PRO A 56 23.83 -2.76 -12.41
N ALA A 57 22.96 -3.35 -11.60
CA ALA A 57 21.54 -3.09 -11.68
C ALA A 57 21.33 -1.58 -11.47
N ALA A 58 20.77 -0.90 -12.46
CA ALA A 58 20.47 0.53 -12.35
C ALA A 58 19.48 0.75 -11.20
N THR A 59 19.89 1.51 -10.19
CA THR A 59 19.01 1.89 -9.10
C THR A 59 17.89 2.79 -9.65
N LEU A 60 16.64 2.36 -9.53
CA LEU A 60 15.49 3.15 -9.98
C LEU A 60 15.43 4.48 -9.20
N ALA A 61 15.17 5.56 -9.93
CA ALA A 61 14.98 6.87 -9.32
C ALA A 61 13.72 6.89 -8.47
N ARG A 62 13.67 7.79 -7.48
CA ARG A 62 12.44 8.07 -6.74
C ARG A 62 11.44 8.78 -7.66
N CYS A 63 10.15 8.45 -7.52
CA CYS A 63 9.09 9.18 -8.21
C CYS A 63 9.08 10.65 -7.76
N THR A 64 9.06 11.56 -8.72
CA THR A 64 8.84 12.98 -8.45
C THR A 64 7.34 13.28 -8.44
N THR A 65 6.93 14.41 -7.87
CA THR A 65 5.51 14.80 -7.84
C THR A 65 4.91 14.91 -9.25
N SER A 66 5.69 15.33 -10.25
CA SER A 66 5.26 15.41 -11.65
C SER A 66 5.03 14.04 -12.31
N ASP A 67 5.61 12.97 -11.77
CA ASP A 67 5.41 11.61 -12.27
C ASP A 67 4.12 10.98 -11.76
N LEU A 68 3.45 11.63 -10.80
CA LEU A 68 2.37 11.04 -10.03
C LEU A 68 1.07 11.82 -10.15
N THR A 69 -0.04 11.10 -10.09
CA THR A 69 -1.34 11.63 -9.67
C THR A 69 -1.74 11.00 -8.35
N ALA A 70 -2.60 11.70 -7.57
CA ALA A 70 -3.14 11.18 -6.34
C ALA A 70 -4.66 11.30 -6.31
N ALA A 71 -5.33 10.33 -5.67
CA ALA A 71 -6.76 10.29 -5.47
C ALA A 71 -7.12 9.61 -4.15
N LEU A 72 -8.31 9.90 -3.62
CA LEU A 72 -8.94 9.12 -2.55
C LEU A 72 -9.86 8.07 -3.15
N ALA A 73 -9.76 6.84 -2.66
CA ALA A 73 -10.60 5.71 -3.05
C ALA A 73 -11.04 4.92 -1.80
N ASN A 74 -12.02 4.02 -2.00
CA ASN A 74 -12.42 3.00 -1.02
C ASN A 74 -12.75 3.57 0.37
N ALA A 75 -13.58 4.61 0.44
CA ALA A 75 -14.02 5.20 1.69
C ALA A 75 -14.75 4.17 2.57
N GLN A 76 -14.29 3.97 3.81
CA GLN A 76 -14.89 3.07 4.78
C GLN A 76 -15.05 3.78 6.12
N GLY A 77 -16.29 3.94 6.57
CA GLY A 77 -16.60 4.53 7.87
C GLY A 77 -16.40 3.53 9.01
N ALA A 78 -15.79 3.96 10.09
CA ALA A 78 -15.66 3.19 11.32
C ALA A 78 -15.53 4.11 12.54
N ALA A 79 -16.48 4.02 13.47
CA ALA A 79 -16.40 4.63 14.81
C ALA A 79 -15.93 6.11 14.83
N GLY A 80 -16.60 6.99 14.07
CA GLY A 80 -16.27 8.43 14.04
C GLY A 80 -15.02 8.78 13.22
N SER A 81 -14.64 7.89 12.31
CA SER A 81 -13.55 8.11 11.35
C SER A 81 -13.93 7.54 10.00
N VAL A 82 -13.34 8.08 8.95
CA VAL A 82 -13.38 7.49 7.61
C VAL A 82 -11.97 7.10 7.20
N PHE A 83 -11.83 5.87 6.72
CA PHE A 83 -10.58 5.35 6.17
C PHE A 83 -10.63 5.38 4.65
N TYR A 84 -9.59 5.88 4.02
CA TYR A 84 -9.43 5.96 2.58
C TYR A 84 -8.18 5.21 2.14
N SER A 85 -8.20 4.67 0.92
CA SER A 85 -6.99 4.41 0.16
C SER A 85 -6.54 5.72 -0.49
N LEU A 86 -5.44 6.31 -0.02
CA LEU A 86 -4.77 7.40 -0.71
C LEU A 86 -3.89 6.79 -1.80
N GLU A 87 -4.36 6.82 -3.03
CA GLU A 87 -3.73 6.18 -4.18
C GLU A 87 -2.77 7.13 -4.89
N PHE A 88 -1.60 6.59 -5.28
CA PHE A 88 -0.61 7.24 -6.15
C PHE A 88 -0.48 6.43 -7.42
N LYS A 89 -0.68 7.06 -8.58
CA LYS A 89 -0.50 6.42 -9.88
C LYS A 89 0.68 7.05 -10.62
N ASN A 90 1.58 6.22 -11.13
CA ASN A 90 2.67 6.67 -11.99
C ASN A 90 2.11 7.00 -13.38
N VAL A 91 2.12 8.28 -13.76
CA VAL A 91 1.69 8.77 -15.07
C VAL A 91 2.86 9.06 -16.01
N SER A 92 4.08 8.82 -15.56
CA SER A 92 5.28 8.96 -16.38
C SER A 92 5.53 7.73 -17.26
N ALA A 93 6.44 7.84 -18.22
CA ALA A 93 6.84 6.74 -19.09
C ALA A 93 7.92 5.83 -18.47
N SER A 94 8.43 6.15 -17.28
CA SER A 94 9.51 5.45 -16.62
C SER A 94 9.09 4.84 -15.29
N SER A 95 9.67 3.70 -14.94
CA SER A 95 9.50 3.14 -13.60
C SER A 95 10.22 3.99 -12.56
N CYS A 96 9.61 4.16 -11.40
CA CYS A 96 10.17 4.90 -10.27
C CYS A 96 9.83 4.24 -8.93
N THR A 97 10.35 4.74 -7.81
CA THR A 97 10.13 4.15 -6.50
C THR A 97 9.52 5.13 -5.52
N LEU A 98 8.68 4.62 -4.62
CA LEU A 98 8.17 5.32 -3.43
C LEU A 98 8.63 4.58 -2.17
N PHE A 99 8.90 5.34 -1.09
CA PHE A 99 9.27 4.78 0.21
C PHE A 99 8.82 5.69 1.34
N GLY A 100 8.06 5.16 2.29
CA GLY A 100 7.64 5.87 3.50
C GLY A 100 6.22 6.41 3.46
N ASN A 101 5.90 7.30 4.40
CA ASN A 101 4.58 7.91 4.54
C ASN A 101 4.48 9.20 3.70
N PRO A 102 3.37 9.44 3.00
CA PRO A 102 3.10 10.72 2.36
C PRO A 102 2.76 11.79 3.41
N GLY A 103 3.10 13.04 3.14
CA GLY A 103 2.60 14.17 3.91
C GLY A 103 1.19 14.53 3.48
N VAL A 104 0.24 14.72 4.42
CA VAL A 104 -1.15 15.08 4.12
C VAL A 104 -1.59 16.22 5.01
N SER A 105 -2.26 17.22 4.43
CA SER A 105 -2.86 18.33 5.16
C SER A 105 -4.18 18.73 4.52
N MET A 106 -5.15 19.14 5.33
CA MET A 106 -6.35 19.84 4.86
C MET A 106 -6.03 21.29 4.50
N VAL A 107 -6.67 21.82 3.46
CA VAL A 107 -6.46 23.21 3.01
C VAL A 107 -7.77 23.91 2.68
N ALA A 108 -7.85 25.21 2.95
CA ALA A 108 -9.02 26.04 2.69
C ALA A 108 -9.24 26.39 1.20
N GLY A 109 -8.27 26.08 0.32
CA GLY A 109 -8.36 26.27 -1.12
C GLY A 109 -7.25 25.49 -1.83
N SER A 110 -7.24 25.45 -3.17
CA SER A 110 -6.29 24.66 -3.97
C SER A 110 -4.82 25.02 -3.69
N SER A 111 -4.55 26.28 -3.37
CA SER A 111 -3.23 26.78 -2.93
C SER A 111 -3.29 27.40 -1.55
N GLY A 112 -4.36 27.17 -0.82
CA GLY A 112 -4.72 27.91 0.37
C GLY A 112 -3.99 27.54 1.64
N THR A 113 -4.39 28.21 2.69
CA THR A 113 -3.84 28.04 4.03
C THR A 113 -4.18 26.65 4.55
N GLN A 114 -3.24 26.02 5.23
CA GLN A 114 -3.48 24.77 5.92
C GLN A 114 -4.52 24.96 7.03
N VAL A 115 -5.47 24.03 7.11
CA VAL A 115 -6.47 23.96 8.16
C VAL A 115 -6.06 22.87 9.15
N GLY A 116 -5.83 23.26 10.40
CA GLY A 116 -5.44 22.36 11.47
C GLY A 116 -4.05 21.74 11.33
N ALA A 117 -3.89 20.57 11.92
CA ALA A 117 -2.64 19.83 11.91
C ALA A 117 -2.46 19.01 10.63
N SER A 118 -1.20 18.84 10.21
CA SER A 118 -0.85 17.80 9.23
C SER A 118 -1.04 16.40 9.79
N ALA A 119 -1.14 15.41 8.91
CA ALA A 119 -1.30 14.02 9.28
C ALA A 119 -0.15 13.51 10.16
N THR A 120 -0.52 12.76 11.19
CA THR A 120 0.42 11.99 12.01
C THR A 120 0.83 10.74 11.23
N PHE A 121 2.12 10.47 11.14
CA PHE A 121 2.63 9.25 10.53
C PHE A 121 2.47 8.06 11.48
N VAL A 122 1.86 7.00 10.97
CA VAL A 122 1.70 5.73 11.68
C VAL A 122 2.39 4.60 10.92
N ASN A 123 2.75 3.51 11.62
CA ASN A 123 3.33 2.30 11.02
C ASN A 123 4.61 2.53 10.18
N GLN A 124 5.40 3.55 10.50
CA GLN A 124 6.61 3.89 9.73
C GLN A 124 7.62 2.73 9.64
N ALA A 125 7.70 1.90 10.68
CA ALA A 125 8.60 0.74 10.72
C ALA A 125 8.23 -0.35 9.70
N SER A 126 7.00 -0.33 9.16
CA SER A 126 6.55 -1.27 8.12
C SER A 126 6.75 -0.73 6.69
N ALA A 127 7.38 0.43 6.53
CA ALA A 127 7.62 1.00 5.21
C ALA A 127 8.59 0.13 4.40
N THR A 128 8.20 -0.17 3.17
CA THR A 128 9.01 -0.88 2.17
C THR A 128 9.12 -0.06 0.91
N THR A 129 10.16 -0.32 0.11
CA THR A 129 10.26 0.34 -1.19
C THR A 129 9.26 -0.27 -2.16
N VAL A 130 8.39 0.56 -2.71
CA VAL A 130 7.41 0.19 -3.74
C VAL A 130 7.89 0.68 -5.09
N THR A 131 7.99 -0.21 -6.07
CA THR A 131 8.31 0.13 -7.45
C THR A 131 7.04 0.31 -8.26
N LEU A 132 6.90 1.46 -8.90
CA LEU A 132 5.80 1.78 -9.79
C LEU A 132 6.26 1.78 -11.24
N ALA A 133 5.85 0.78 -12.02
CA ALA A 133 5.94 0.82 -13.48
C ALA A 133 5.03 1.92 -14.05
N PRO A 134 5.21 2.34 -15.31
CA PRO A 134 4.28 3.24 -15.97
C PRO A 134 2.83 2.75 -15.86
N GLY A 135 1.93 3.60 -15.38
CA GLY A 135 0.52 3.28 -15.15
C GLY A 135 0.20 2.50 -13.88
N ALA A 136 1.21 1.96 -13.16
CA ALA A 136 1.00 1.25 -11.90
C ALA A 136 0.59 2.17 -10.76
N GLN A 137 -0.05 1.59 -9.76
CA GLN A 137 -0.56 2.29 -8.57
C GLN A 137 0.03 1.70 -7.29
N ALA A 138 0.12 2.55 -6.26
CA ALA A 138 0.37 2.17 -4.88
C ALA A 138 -0.53 3.00 -3.98
N SER A 139 -0.80 2.55 -2.75
CA SER A 139 -1.70 3.24 -1.85
C SER A 139 -1.14 3.34 -0.44
N ALA A 140 -1.61 4.37 0.30
CA ALA A 140 -1.41 4.49 1.73
C ALA A 140 -2.78 4.56 2.42
N VAL A 141 -2.91 3.94 3.60
CA VAL A 141 -4.12 4.11 4.40
C VAL A 141 -4.13 5.51 5.00
N LEU A 142 -5.14 6.29 4.70
CA LEU A 142 -5.42 7.59 5.31
C LEU A 142 -6.65 7.49 6.17
N GLN A 143 -6.51 7.75 7.47
CA GLN A 143 -7.62 7.92 8.39
C GLN A 143 -7.92 9.41 8.56
N ILE A 144 -9.20 9.76 8.46
CA ILE A 144 -9.75 11.07 8.75
C ILE A 144 -10.76 10.91 9.88
N VAL A 145 -10.47 11.48 11.04
CA VAL A 145 -11.41 11.55 12.17
C VAL A 145 -12.43 12.64 11.85
N GLU A 146 -13.71 12.35 12.09
CA GLU A 146 -14.79 13.32 11.87
C GLU A 146 -14.65 14.51 12.84
N ALA A 147 -14.70 15.72 12.30
CA ALA A 147 -14.50 16.96 13.08
C ALA A 147 -15.55 17.11 14.18
N GLU A 148 -16.77 16.61 13.95
CA GLU A 148 -17.89 16.61 14.88
C GLU A 148 -17.66 15.78 16.15
N ASN A 149 -16.66 14.92 16.18
CA ASN A 149 -16.26 14.20 17.40
C ASN A 149 -15.58 15.11 18.44
N PHE A 150 -15.21 16.32 18.05
CA PHE A 150 -14.57 17.30 18.92
C PHE A 150 -15.57 18.39 19.31
N PRO A 151 -15.50 18.89 20.55
CA PRO A 151 -16.28 20.09 20.93
C PRO A 151 -15.92 21.28 20.02
N GLU A 152 -16.90 22.07 19.63
CA GLU A 152 -16.68 23.26 18.78
C GLU A 152 -15.59 24.20 19.35
N SER A 153 -15.56 24.35 20.68
CA SER A 153 -14.55 25.18 21.37
C SER A 153 -13.11 24.64 21.24
N ALA A 154 -12.93 23.36 20.93
CA ALA A 154 -11.62 22.70 20.78
C ALA A 154 -11.25 22.44 19.32
N CYS A 155 -12.19 22.58 18.40
CA CYS A 155 -12.01 22.29 16.98
C CYS A 155 -12.08 23.58 16.13
N GLY A 156 -13.17 24.35 16.28
CA GLY A 156 -13.49 25.40 15.34
C GLY A 156 -13.68 24.81 13.94
N ILE A 157 -14.79 24.09 13.76
CA ILE A 157 -15.08 23.32 12.53
C ILE A 157 -15.06 24.25 11.32
N GLU A 158 -14.38 23.82 10.26
CA GLU A 158 -14.29 24.56 9.00
C GLU A 158 -14.37 23.60 7.80
N THR A 159 -15.19 23.99 6.80
CA THR A 159 -15.20 23.28 5.51
C THR A 159 -13.89 23.56 4.77
N VAL A 160 -13.27 22.51 4.25
CA VAL A 160 -12.01 22.61 3.50
C VAL A 160 -12.25 22.43 2.00
N ALA A 161 -11.31 22.83 1.17
CA ALA A 161 -11.40 22.63 -0.28
C ALA A 161 -10.90 21.24 -0.70
N GLY A 162 -10.13 20.57 0.17
CA GLY A 162 -9.56 19.25 -0.09
C GLY A 162 -8.26 19.03 0.65
N LEU A 163 -7.46 18.09 0.11
CA LEU A 163 -6.21 17.66 0.69
C LEU A 163 -5.02 18.11 -0.16
N ARG A 164 -3.99 18.63 0.49
CA ARG A 164 -2.65 18.82 -0.05
C ARG A 164 -1.80 17.64 0.35
N VAL A 165 -1.29 16.91 -0.64
CA VAL A 165 -0.59 15.63 -0.47
C VAL A 165 0.82 15.73 -1.02
N TYR A 166 1.81 15.48 -0.18
CA TYR A 166 3.21 15.38 -0.56
C TYR A 166 3.57 13.90 -0.73
N PRO A 167 3.87 13.41 -1.94
CA PRO A 167 4.37 12.04 -2.10
C PRO A 167 5.61 11.80 -1.24
N PRO A 168 5.87 10.58 -0.76
CA PRO A 168 7.01 10.32 0.13
C PRO A 168 8.33 10.87 -0.42
N GLY A 169 9.02 11.68 0.41
CA GLY A 169 10.31 12.28 0.06
C GLY A 169 10.26 13.40 -0.99
N ASN A 170 9.08 13.93 -1.32
CA ASN A 170 8.90 15.07 -2.20
C ASN A 170 8.59 16.34 -1.40
N THR A 171 8.96 17.49 -1.94
CA THR A 171 8.66 18.83 -1.40
C THR A 171 7.56 19.58 -2.18
N ALA A 172 7.26 19.13 -3.39
CA ALA A 172 6.10 19.57 -4.16
C ALA A 172 4.88 18.75 -3.80
N ALA A 173 3.69 19.35 -3.83
CA ALA A 173 2.43 18.71 -3.45
C ALA A 173 1.52 18.46 -4.64
N LEU A 174 0.67 17.45 -4.50
CA LEU A 174 -0.54 17.23 -5.29
C LEU A 174 -1.74 17.77 -4.51
N PHE A 175 -2.78 18.18 -5.20
CA PHE A 175 -4.04 18.60 -4.60
C PHE A 175 -5.15 17.60 -4.98
N ILE A 176 -5.89 17.13 -3.96
CA ILE A 176 -7.07 16.30 -4.12
C ILE A 176 -8.27 17.12 -3.68
N PRO A 177 -9.13 17.58 -4.61
CA PRO A 177 -10.33 18.34 -4.24
C PRO A 177 -11.35 17.42 -3.56
N ASP A 178 -11.84 17.85 -2.40
CA ASP A 178 -12.97 17.23 -1.71
C ASP A 178 -13.64 18.29 -0.82
N PRO A 179 -14.67 18.97 -1.32
CA PRO A 179 -15.37 20.01 -0.57
C PRO A 179 -16.32 19.48 0.50
N ASN A 180 -16.48 18.15 0.61
CA ASN A 180 -17.32 17.53 1.65
C ASN A 180 -16.54 17.28 2.94
N LEU A 181 -15.22 17.43 2.93
CA LEU A 181 -14.41 17.28 4.12
C LEU A 181 -14.56 18.49 5.05
N GLN A 182 -14.57 18.20 6.34
CA GLN A 182 -14.51 19.19 7.40
C GLN A 182 -13.22 19.03 8.19
N GLY A 183 -12.61 20.14 8.55
CA GLY A 183 -11.39 20.20 9.34
C GLY A 183 -11.62 20.94 10.66
N CYS A 184 -10.64 20.84 11.56
CA CYS A 184 -10.54 21.67 12.75
C CYS A 184 -9.52 22.76 12.51
N ARG A 185 -9.88 24.04 12.76
CA ARG A 185 -8.93 25.16 12.75
C ARG A 185 -7.83 24.99 13.78
N ASP A 186 -8.21 24.46 14.94
CA ASP A 186 -7.25 24.22 16.02
C ASP A 186 -6.36 23.01 15.69
N SER A 187 -5.05 23.27 15.64
CA SER A 187 -4.07 22.23 15.33
C SER A 187 -3.83 21.22 16.46
N SER A 188 -4.41 21.43 17.65
CA SER A 188 -4.37 20.46 18.73
C SER A 188 -5.31 19.26 18.44
N ALA A 189 -6.39 19.47 17.71
CA ALA A 189 -7.26 18.42 17.20
C ALA A 189 -6.58 17.66 16.04
N LYS A 190 -6.12 16.44 16.28
CA LYS A 190 -5.42 15.62 15.30
C LYS A 190 -6.40 14.76 14.51
N LEU A 191 -6.88 15.26 13.37
CA LEU A 191 -7.87 14.56 12.56
C LEU A 191 -7.24 13.55 11.60
N LEU A 192 -5.97 13.76 11.19
CA LEU A 192 -5.37 12.99 10.12
C LEU A 192 -4.30 12.03 10.62
N GLN A 193 -4.36 10.77 10.18
CA GLN A 193 -3.30 9.79 10.33
C GLN A 193 -3.05 9.11 8.99
N VAL A 194 -1.79 8.86 8.64
CA VAL A 194 -1.44 8.23 7.38
C VAL A 194 -0.35 7.18 7.56
N GLY A 195 -0.56 6.01 6.96
CA GLY A 195 0.40 4.92 6.89
C GLY A 195 1.42 5.08 5.77
N PRO A 196 2.41 4.18 5.70
CA PRO A 196 3.35 4.13 4.58
C PRO A 196 2.65 3.68 3.29
N VAL A 197 3.23 4.06 2.15
CA VAL A 197 2.80 3.57 0.83
C VAL A 197 3.11 2.09 0.72
N GLN A 198 2.14 1.34 0.16
CA GLN A 198 2.19 -0.11 -0.09
C GLN A 198 1.69 -0.41 -1.52
N SER A 199 2.10 -1.54 -2.09
CA SER A 199 1.65 -2.06 -3.39
C SER A 199 0.33 -2.79 -3.28
#